data_3b7cb5b050c089c907a1837db495e81c
#
_entry.id   3b7cb5b050c089c907a1837db495e81c
#
_cell.length_a   1.000
_cell.length_b   1.000
_cell.length_c   1.000
_cell.angle_alpha   90.00
_cell.angle_beta   90.00
_cell.angle_gamma   90.00
#
_symmetry.space_group_name_H-M   'P 1'
#
loop_
_entity.id
_entity.type
_entity.pdbx_description
1 polymer ?
#
loop_
_entity_poly.entity_id
_entity_poly.type
_entity_poly.pdbx_seq_one_letter_code
_entity_poly.pdbx_strand_id
1 'polypeptide(L)'
;MRASKPLSKPLRNTAIAAALASVCITSFSATPASQLPVTAQQRSTAQKVASQGIPVGDLAANAPDTYVVKRGDTLWDISRMFLKQPWRWPELWGMNLQTIANPHLIYPGQTLYLERKDGFARLVTTRNGEEEVVRISPRVRSESLSGAALPAVNQRLIEAFLVEPEILDAGESEKTPRLVGLAQQDRQLITTGDRIYGRSADGQTLEMGDERQFYRVFRNAVPLKDPETGNILGYEAQYLGKVQLVAGERKETTLDIKGKAHTDPVPATLEVVSVKEEIRVGDRLLPLPVLNVASYVPHAPDESLQASVVSIYGSNSVAYASRNSVISINRGQADGVELGHVFRLMSRGARILDKTDPGKSVIKLPNEPNGLAMVFRTFDKVSYALILETKEGVKIGDALVSPDYRP
;
A
#
# COMPACT_ATOMS: atom_id res chain seq x y z
N MET A 1 -55.83 77.81 27.18
CA MET A 1 -56.66 77.05 28.12
C MET A 1 -56.26 75.58 28.09
N ARG A 2 -56.01 75.00 29.29
CA ARG A 2 -55.82 73.56 29.63
C ARG A 2 -54.70 72.84 28.96
N ALA A 3 -53.52 72.63 29.52
CA ALA A 3 -53.12 71.86 30.72
C ALA A 3 -53.59 70.38 30.65
N SER A 4 -52.71 69.50 30.42
CA SER A 4 -52.69 68.19 31.11
C SER A 4 -51.32 67.54 31.09
N LYS A 5 -50.98 67.06 32.22
CA LYS A 5 -49.75 66.57 32.80
C LYS A 5 -49.16 65.30 32.16
N PRO A 6 -47.90 64.97 32.47
CA PRO A 6 -47.15 63.79 31.98
C PRO A 6 -47.39 62.56 32.85
N LEU A 7 -47.40 61.37 32.24
CA LEU A 7 -47.29 60.12 32.95
C LEU A 7 -45.85 59.56 32.82
N SER A 8 -45.25 59.45 33.95
CA SER A 8 -43.95 58.75 34.15
C SER A 8 -44.12 57.22 33.95
N LYS A 9 -43.29 56.65 33.18
CA LYS A 9 -43.05 55.16 33.12
C LYS A 9 -41.69 54.83 33.67
N PRO A 10 -41.52 53.69 34.40
CA PRO A 10 -40.26 53.36 35.09
C PRO A 10 -39.27 52.76 34.17
N LEU A 11 -38.02 53.05 34.44
CA LEU A 11 -36.85 52.40 33.84
C LEU A 11 -36.81 50.93 34.20
N ARG A 12 -36.89 50.06 33.19
CA ARG A 12 -36.49 48.65 33.31
C ARG A 12 -34.99 48.55 33.01
N ASN A 13 -34.23 48.21 34.02
CA ASN A 13 -32.85 47.77 33.89
C ASN A 13 -32.81 46.46 33.09
N THR A 14 -32.32 46.54 31.86
CA THR A 14 -31.92 45.38 31.11
C THR A 14 -30.43 45.15 31.36
N ALA A 15 -30.16 44.15 32.17
CA ALA A 15 -28.79 43.64 32.36
C ALA A 15 -28.37 42.97 31.03
N ILE A 16 -27.35 43.54 30.39
CA ILE A 16 -26.66 42.93 29.24
C ILE A 16 -25.74 41.84 29.80
N ALA A 17 -26.21 40.59 29.70
CA ALA A 17 -25.32 39.46 29.93
C ALA A 17 -24.37 39.34 28.76
N ALA A 18 -23.11 39.70 28.96
CA ALA A 18 -22.02 39.43 28.03
C ALA A 18 -21.78 37.90 28.01
N ALA A 19 -22.28 37.23 26.99
CA ALA A 19 -21.92 35.85 26.72
C ALA A 19 -20.49 35.83 26.15
N LEU A 20 -19.49 35.47 26.97
CA LEU A 20 -18.17 35.09 26.56
C LEU A 20 -18.29 33.79 25.74
N ALA A 21 -18.30 33.91 24.41
CA ALA A 21 -18.15 32.80 23.51
C ALA A 21 -16.68 32.31 23.66
N SER A 22 -16.52 31.26 24.47
CA SER A 22 -15.24 30.52 24.56
C SER A 22 -15.06 29.79 23.23
N VAL A 23 -14.25 30.39 22.35
CA VAL A 23 -13.76 29.75 21.13
C VAL A 23 -12.81 28.64 21.59
N CYS A 24 -13.30 27.42 21.69
CA CYS A 24 -12.45 26.23 21.76
C CYS A 24 -11.68 26.16 20.45
N ILE A 25 -10.46 26.71 20.46
CA ILE A 25 -9.46 26.38 19.44
C ILE A 25 -9.12 24.92 19.68
N THR A 26 -9.78 24.02 18.95
CA THR A 26 -9.33 22.64 18.83
C THR A 26 -8.01 22.70 18.06
N SER A 27 -6.92 22.69 18.82
CA SER A 27 -5.61 22.48 18.27
C SER A 27 -5.64 21.12 17.58
N PHE A 28 -5.74 21.12 16.26
CA PHE A 28 -5.41 19.95 15.44
C PHE A 28 -3.93 19.68 15.70
N SER A 29 -3.67 18.83 16.68
CA SER A 29 -2.35 18.23 16.83
C SER A 29 -2.16 17.39 15.59
N ALA A 30 -1.41 17.89 14.63
CA ALA A 30 -0.86 17.10 13.54
C ALA A 30 -0.09 15.95 14.20
N THR A 31 -0.64 14.76 14.14
CA THR A 31 0.02 13.53 14.59
C THR A 31 1.30 13.44 13.78
N PRO A 32 2.48 13.40 14.41
CA PRO A 32 3.71 13.27 13.65
C PRO A 32 3.64 11.96 12.86
N ALA A 33 3.97 12.02 11.57
CA ALA A 33 3.94 10.94 10.59
C ALA A 33 4.89 9.75 10.91
N SER A 34 5.33 9.60 12.14
CA SER A 34 6.32 8.61 12.58
C SER A 34 5.76 7.41 13.33
N GLN A 35 4.44 7.26 13.45
CA GLN A 35 3.84 6.08 14.07
C GLN A 35 3.19 5.20 13.01
N LEU A 36 4.03 4.42 12.35
CA LEU A 36 3.57 3.30 11.53
C LEU A 36 2.90 2.26 12.44
N PRO A 37 1.70 1.79 12.12
CA PRO A 37 0.97 0.90 13.00
C PRO A 37 1.66 -0.47 13.07
N VAL A 38 2.35 -0.72 14.17
CA VAL A 38 2.83 -2.05 14.54
C VAL A 38 1.66 -2.78 15.20
N THR A 39 1.33 -3.99 14.74
CA THR A 39 0.22 -4.76 15.31
C THR A 39 0.49 -5.12 16.78
N ALA A 40 -0.57 -5.34 17.58
CA ALA A 40 -0.42 -5.72 18.97
C ALA A 40 0.37 -7.04 19.12
N GLN A 41 0.19 -7.96 18.18
CA GLN A 41 0.89 -9.25 18.16
C GLN A 41 2.39 -9.09 17.86
N GLN A 42 2.75 -8.25 16.90
CA GLN A 42 4.16 -7.92 16.60
C GLN A 42 4.84 -7.26 17.80
N ARG A 43 4.13 -6.36 18.49
CA ARG A 43 4.63 -5.70 19.69
C ARG A 43 4.83 -6.68 20.84
N SER A 44 3.90 -7.63 21.05
CA SER A 44 4.02 -8.64 22.08
C SER A 44 5.15 -9.63 21.80
N THR A 45 5.34 -10.03 20.55
CA THR A 45 6.45 -10.88 20.11
C THR A 45 7.78 -10.17 20.30
N ALA A 46 7.88 -8.92 19.87
CA ALA A 46 9.07 -8.10 20.05
C ALA A 46 9.42 -7.92 21.54
N GLN A 47 8.42 -7.73 22.41
CA GLN A 47 8.63 -7.61 23.85
C GLN A 47 9.13 -8.92 24.48
N LYS A 48 8.60 -10.08 24.08
CA LYS A 48 9.08 -11.39 24.56
C LYS A 48 10.54 -11.62 24.17
N VAL A 49 10.90 -11.33 22.94
CA VAL A 49 12.26 -11.52 22.41
C VAL A 49 13.24 -10.49 22.97
N ALA A 50 12.78 -9.24 23.23
CA ALA A 50 13.60 -8.21 23.86
C ALA A 50 14.20 -8.63 25.21
N SER A 51 13.47 -9.45 25.95
CA SER A 51 13.93 -9.93 27.27
C SER A 51 14.91 -11.10 27.18
N GLN A 52 14.84 -11.91 26.12
CA GLN A 52 15.60 -13.17 25.99
C GLN A 52 16.64 -13.15 24.87
N GLY A 53 16.46 -12.37 23.81
CA GLY A 53 17.24 -12.44 22.59
C GLY A 53 16.75 -13.53 21.63
N ILE A 54 17.38 -13.61 20.43
CA ILE A 54 17.13 -14.68 19.45
C ILE A 54 18.07 -15.86 19.76
N PRO A 55 17.59 -17.11 19.69
CA PRO A 55 18.48 -18.27 19.80
C PRO A 55 19.62 -18.19 18.77
N VAL A 56 20.85 -18.46 19.18
CA VAL A 56 22.03 -18.45 18.27
C VAL A 56 21.82 -19.37 17.06
N GLY A 57 21.02 -20.44 17.23
CA GLY A 57 20.64 -21.35 16.14
C GLY A 57 19.84 -20.71 15.00
N ASP A 58 19.17 -19.58 15.23
CA ASP A 58 18.36 -18.86 14.24
C ASP A 58 19.17 -17.78 13.50
N LEU A 59 20.44 -17.57 13.89
CA LEU A 59 21.35 -16.69 13.17
C LEU A 59 21.74 -17.28 11.82
N ALA A 60 21.97 -16.41 10.84
CA ALA A 60 22.59 -16.80 9.58
C ALA A 60 24.01 -17.35 9.84
N ALA A 61 24.42 -18.36 9.06
CA ALA A 61 25.72 -19.00 9.24
C ALA A 61 26.90 -17.99 9.12
N ASN A 62 26.72 -16.95 8.33
CA ASN A 62 27.72 -15.91 8.06
C ASN A 62 27.31 -14.56 8.70
N ALA A 63 26.53 -14.57 9.78
CA ALA A 63 26.12 -13.34 10.47
C ALA A 63 27.37 -12.57 10.93
N PRO A 64 27.55 -11.29 10.47
CA PRO A 64 28.71 -10.51 10.86
C PRO A 64 28.63 -10.08 12.34
N ASP A 65 29.76 -9.92 13.03
CA ASP A 65 29.79 -9.41 14.40
C ASP A 65 29.50 -7.91 14.47
N THR A 66 29.74 -7.20 13.37
CA THR A 66 29.51 -5.75 13.26
C THR A 66 29.08 -5.39 11.85
N TYR A 67 28.11 -4.48 11.75
CA TYR A 67 27.64 -3.96 10.48
C TYR A 67 27.38 -2.46 10.56
N VAL A 68 27.91 -1.70 9.59
CA VAL A 68 27.62 -0.27 9.44
C VAL A 68 26.51 -0.12 8.42
N VAL A 69 25.39 0.46 8.86
CA VAL A 69 24.21 0.69 8.03
C VAL A 69 24.54 1.64 6.88
N LYS A 70 24.24 1.24 5.66
CA LYS A 70 24.52 2.01 4.45
C LYS A 70 23.28 2.71 3.93
N ARG A 71 23.48 3.80 3.20
CA ARG A 71 22.38 4.46 2.50
C ARG A 71 21.82 3.56 1.41
N GLY A 72 20.53 3.29 1.46
CA GLY A 72 19.83 2.40 0.55
C GLY A 72 19.60 0.98 1.07
N ASP A 73 20.16 0.63 2.25
CA ASP A 73 19.80 -0.60 2.95
C ASP A 73 18.30 -0.56 3.31
N THR A 74 17.73 -1.74 3.46
CA THR A 74 16.40 -1.94 4.03
C THR A 74 16.51 -2.80 5.29
N LEU A 75 15.50 -2.76 6.15
CA LEU A 75 15.46 -3.64 7.32
C LEU A 75 15.46 -5.12 6.90
N TRP A 76 14.86 -5.43 5.75
CA TRP A 76 14.89 -6.76 5.14
C TRP A 76 16.33 -7.20 4.80
N ASP A 77 17.09 -6.34 4.11
CA ASP A 77 18.47 -6.67 3.71
C ASP A 77 19.37 -6.86 4.92
N ILE A 78 19.22 -6.01 5.96
CA ILE A 78 19.96 -6.15 7.21
C ILE A 78 19.58 -7.46 7.91
N SER A 79 18.29 -7.75 8.05
CA SER A 79 17.82 -8.98 8.70
C SER A 79 18.33 -10.24 8.01
N ARG A 80 18.39 -10.25 6.68
CA ARG A 80 18.94 -11.35 5.89
C ARG A 80 20.41 -11.62 6.20
N MET A 81 21.17 -10.61 6.59
CA MET A 81 22.58 -10.82 6.99
C MET A 81 22.71 -11.45 8.37
N PHE A 82 21.78 -11.19 9.27
CA PHE A 82 21.84 -11.66 10.66
C PHE A 82 21.00 -12.89 10.94
N LEU A 83 19.90 -13.09 10.23
CA LEU A 83 18.91 -14.13 10.48
C LEU A 83 18.80 -15.13 9.33
N LYS A 84 18.58 -16.40 9.65
CA LYS A 84 18.19 -17.43 8.67
C LYS A 84 16.86 -17.10 8.00
N GLN A 85 15.99 -16.40 8.73
CA GLN A 85 14.62 -16.06 8.37
C GLN A 85 14.43 -14.53 8.40
N PRO A 86 14.60 -13.82 7.27
CA PRO A 86 14.58 -12.34 7.24
C PRO A 86 13.26 -11.72 7.72
N TRP A 87 12.13 -12.39 7.53
CA TRP A 87 10.80 -11.90 7.98
C TRP A 87 10.68 -11.80 9.49
N ARG A 88 11.53 -12.47 10.26
CA ARG A 88 11.59 -12.38 11.72
C ARG A 88 12.31 -11.13 12.23
N TRP A 89 12.52 -10.13 11.37
CA TRP A 89 13.16 -8.89 11.80
C TRP A 89 12.44 -8.17 12.96
N PRO A 90 11.12 -8.30 13.20
CA PRO A 90 10.52 -7.74 14.41
C PRO A 90 11.11 -8.32 15.68
N GLU A 91 11.61 -9.56 15.64
CA GLU A 91 12.33 -10.18 16.76
C GLU A 91 13.74 -9.59 16.92
N LEU A 92 14.41 -9.28 15.81
CA LEU A 92 15.67 -8.53 15.81
C LEU A 92 15.46 -7.13 16.42
N TRP A 93 14.33 -6.50 16.14
CA TRP A 93 13.91 -5.24 16.75
C TRP A 93 13.65 -5.37 18.25
N GLY A 94 13.00 -6.42 18.70
CA GLY A 94 12.76 -6.69 20.11
C GLY A 94 14.05 -6.69 20.94
N MET A 95 15.17 -7.09 20.33
CA MET A 95 16.48 -7.04 20.94
C MET A 95 16.98 -5.61 21.25
N ASN A 96 16.40 -4.59 20.61
CA ASN A 96 16.81 -3.18 20.71
C ASN A 96 15.75 -2.26 21.34
N LEU A 97 14.66 -2.81 21.93
CA LEU A 97 13.55 -1.99 22.49
C LEU A 97 13.98 -0.95 23.51
N GLN A 98 15.09 -1.15 24.21
CA GLN A 98 15.60 -0.20 25.18
C GLN A 98 16.37 0.95 24.52
N THR A 99 16.96 0.70 23.36
CA THR A 99 17.81 1.67 22.65
C THR A 99 17.10 2.25 21.43
N ILE A 100 16.20 1.48 20.80
CA ILE A 100 15.46 1.85 19.61
C ILE A 100 13.97 1.70 19.90
N ALA A 101 13.34 2.79 20.34
CA ALA A 101 11.91 2.83 20.66
C ALA A 101 11.01 2.57 19.42
N ASN A 102 11.57 2.72 18.21
CA ASN A 102 10.90 2.48 16.95
C ASN A 102 11.88 1.81 15.96
N PRO A 103 11.61 0.60 15.44
CA PRO A 103 12.51 -0.12 14.53
C PRO A 103 12.70 0.59 13.20
N HIS A 104 11.77 1.48 12.85
CA HIS A 104 11.86 2.32 11.66
C HIS A 104 12.88 3.47 11.80
N LEU A 105 13.54 3.59 12.96
CA LEU A 105 14.53 4.63 13.26
C LEU A 105 15.98 4.12 13.19
N ILE A 106 16.27 3.14 12.32
CA ILE A 106 17.64 2.78 11.97
C ILE A 106 18.09 3.70 10.84
N TYR A 107 19.23 4.36 11.03
CA TYR A 107 19.73 5.37 10.11
C TYR A 107 21.03 4.95 9.44
N PRO A 108 21.28 5.38 8.20
CA PRO A 108 22.58 5.21 7.56
C PRO A 108 23.70 5.83 8.43
N GLY A 109 24.79 5.10 8.58
CA GLY A 109 25.93 5.47 9.42
C GLY A 109 25.91 4.88 10.83
N GLN A 110 24.78 4.34 11.30
CA GLN A 110 24.75 3.61 12.57
C GLN A 110 25.51 2.30 12.48
N THR A 111 26.21 1.94 13.53
CA THR A 111 26.91 0.67 13.67
C THR A 111 26.07 -0.28 14.51
N LEU A 112 25.80 -1.47 13.97
CA LEU A 112 25.09 -2.55 14.64
C LEU A 112 26.11 -3.58 15.09
N TYR A 113 26.06 -4.00 16.35
CA TYR A 113 26.94 -5.01 16.96
C TYR A 113 26.13 -6.24 17.34
N LEU A 114 26.58 -7.42 16.96
CA LEU A 114 25.96 -8.69 17.33
C LEU A 114 26.58 -9.21 18.62
N GLU A 115 25.84 -9.14 19.70
CA GLU A 115 26.23 -9.72 20.99
C GLU A 115 25.64 -11.13 21.13
N ARG A 116 26.46 -12.10 21.52
CA ARG A 116 26.06 -13.47 21.81
C ARG A 116 26.31 -13.76 23.30
N LYS A 117 25.26 -14.10 24.03
CA LYS A 117 25.33 -14.39 25.46
C LYS A 117 24.32 -15.48 25.84
N ASP A 118 24.75 -16.44 26.61
CA ASP A 118 23.91 -17.50 27.22
C ASP A 118 23.05 -18.29 26.20
N GLY A 119 23.60 -18.55 25.00
CA GLY A 119 22.88 -19.24 23.90
C GLY A 119 21.94 -18.39 23.09
N PHE A 120 21.85 -17.09 23.39
CA PHE A 120 21.07 -16.11 22.67
C PHE A 120 21.97 -15.07 22.02
N ALA A 121 21.43 -14.43 20.99
CA ALA A 121 22.07 -13.33 20.30
C ALA A 121 21.16 -12.10 20.29
N ARG A 122 21.75 -10.92 20.33
CA ARG A 122 21.05 -9.63 20.22
C ARG A 122 21.87 -8.65 19.41
N LEU A 123 21.18 -7.76 18.74
CA LEU A 123 21.79 -6.66 18.02
C LEU A 123 21.71 -5.40 18.89
N VAL A 124 22.82 -4.70 19.04
CA VAL A 124 22.90 -3.46 19.83
C VAL A 124 23.57 -2.38 18.99
N THR A 125 23.19 -1.12 19.22
CA THR A 125 23.80 0.04 18.57
C THR A 125 25.01 0.60 19.32
N THR A 126 25.14 0.21 20.58
CA THR A 126 26.23 0.66 21.46
C THR A 126 26.89 -0.55 22.11
N ARG A 127 28.21 -0.63 22.09
CA ARG A 127 28.97 -1.72 22.71
C ARG A 127 29.24 -1.42 24.17
N ASN A 128 28.74 -2.27 25.10
CA ASN A 128 29.09 -2.25 26.55
C ASN A 128 29.20 -0.86 27.20
N GLY A 129 28.07 -0.15 27.33
CA GLY A 129 28.01 1.00 28.26
C GLY A 129 28.76 2.28 27.86
N GLU A 130 29.40 2.32 26.68
CA GLU A 130 29.84 3.58 26.13
C GLU A 130 28.61 4.30 25.52
N GLU A 131 28.01 5.20 26.29
CA GLU A 131 27.13 6.22 25.74
C GLU A 131 27.95 7.02 24.73
N GLU A 132 27.71 6.83 23.45
CA GLU A 132 28.20 7.73 22.43
C GLU A 132 27.56 9.10 22.69
N VAL A 133 28.26 9.95 23.43
CA VAL A 133 27.90 11.36 23.59
C VAL A 133 28.03 12.00 22.23
N VAL A 134 26.94 11.95 21.45
CA VAL A 134 26.82 12.75 20.24
C VAL A 134 26.93 14.22 20.67
N ARG A 135 28.12 14.80 20.58
CA ARG A 135 28.32 16.24 20.68
C ARG A 135 27.56 16.91 19.55
N ILE A 136 26.33 17.30 19.85
CA ILE A 136 25.52 18.13 18.98
C ILE A 136 26.22 19.49 18.90
N SER A 137 26.96 19.68 17.83
CA SER A 137 27.49 20.98 17.48
C SER A 137 26.31 21.92 17.19
N PRO A 138 26.25 23.17 17.70
CA PRO A 138 25.07 24.04 17.64
C PRO A 138 24.86 24.70 16.27
N ARG A 139 25.09 23.99 15.18
CA ARG A 139 24.61 24.34 13.83
C ARG A 139 23.43 23.47 13.49
N VAL A 140 22.29 23.85 14.05
CA VAL A 140 21.01 23.24 13.81
C VAL A 140 20.62 23.46 12.34
N ARG A 141 20.89 22.49 11.47
CA ARG A 141 20.03 22.18 10.36
C ARG A 141 19.02 21.16 10.90
N SER A 142 17.83 21.61 11.19
CA SER A 142 16.70 20.72 11.44
C SER A 142 16.27 20.10 10.12
N GLU A 143 17.02 19.11 9.62
CA GLU A 143 16.50 18.18 8.63
C GLU A 143 15.61 17.21 9.40
N SER A 144 14.36 17.10 8.96
CA SER A 144 13.41 16.13 9.50
C SER A 144 14.01 14.72 9.34
N LEU A 145 14.49 14.14 10.44
CA LEU A 145 15.06 12.78 10.49
C LEU A 145 14.06 11.69 10.09
N SER A 146 12.75 12.00 10.08
CA SER A 146 11.70 11.09 9.67
C SER A 146 11.79 10.65 8.19
N GLY A 147 12.45 11.43 7.33
CA GLY A 147 12.70 11.06 5.93
C GLY A 147 13.97 10.24 5.69
N ALA A 148 14.80 10.01 6.73
CA ALA A 148 16.11 9.35 6.60
C ALA A 148 16.12 7.92 7.17
N ALA A 149 15.07 7.48 7.88
CA ALA A 149 14.97 6.13 8.45
C ALA A 149 14.87 5.06 7.34
N LEU A 150 15.45 3.89 7.60
CA LEU A 150 15.42 2.79 6.64
C LEU A 150 14.00 2.23 6.45
N PRO A 151 13.52 2.05 5.21
CA PRO A 151 12.27 1.37 4.96
C PRO A 151 12.40 -0.14 5.20
N ALA A 152 11.29 -0.80 5.53
CA ALA A 152 11.23 -2.25 5.71
C ALA A 152 11.63 -3.01 4.43
N VAL A 153 11.15 -2.56 3.28
CA VAL A 153 11.49 -3.00 1.93
C VAL A 153 11.68 -1.78 1.03
N ASN A 154 12.31 -1.97 -0.12
CA ASN A 154 12.52 -0.86 -1.05
C ASN A 154 11.18 -0.31 -1.56
N GLN A 155 10.76 0.83 -1.00
CA GLN A 155 9.47 1.47 -1.31
C GLN A 155 9.33 1.84 -2.79
N ARG A 156 10.43 2.16 -3.47
CA ARG A 156 10.40 2.47 -4.92
C ARG A 156 9.88 1.32 -5.77
N LEU A 157 10.09 0.08 -5.32
CA LEU A 157 9.58 -1.11 -6.02
C LEU A 157 8.07 -1.26 -5.86
N ILE A 158 7.50 -0.75 -4.78
CA ILE A 158 6.08 -0.90 -4.45
C ILE A 158 5.30 0.35 -4.85
N GLU A 159 5.92 1.54 -4.86
CA GLU A 159 5.24 2.83 -5.05
C GLU A 159 4.41 2.87 -6.33
N ALA A 160 4.95 2.41 -7.45
CA ALA A 160 4.21 2.32 -8.70
C ALA A 160 2.98 1.42 -8.58
N PHE A 161 3.11 0.31 -7.86
CA PHE A 161 2.05 -0.69 -7.71
C PHE A 161 1.02 -0.34 -6.61
N LEU A 162 1.31 0.60 -5.72
CA LEU A 162 0.32 1.10 -4.76
C LEU A 162 -0.78 1.93 -5.44
N VAL A 163 -0.44 2.55 -6.56
CA VAL A 163 -1.35 3.43 -7.30
C VAL A 163 -2.03 2.70 -8.46
N GLU A 164 -1.32 1.82 -9.14
CA GLU A 164 -1.75 1.29 -10.43
C GLU A 164 -2.82 0.19 -10.34
N PRO A 165 -2.64 -0.93 -9.60
CA PRO A 165 -3.60 -2.01 -9.64
C PRO A 165 -4.91 -1.66 -8.93
N GLU A 166 -6.03 -2.07 -9.53
CA GLU A 166 -7.35 -2.02 -8.91
C GLU A 166 -8.10 -3.31 -9.23
N ILE A 167 -8.78 -3.87 -8.21
CA ILE A 167 -9.65 -5.01 -8.38
C ILE A 167 -11.06 -4.55 -8.08
N LEU A 168 -11.93 -4.72 -9.06
CA LEU A 168 -13.33 -4.31 -9.01
C LEU A 168 -14.22 -5.54 -8.88
N ASP A 169 -15.34 -5.39 -8.20
CA ASP A 169 -16.39 -6.39 -8.19
C ASP A 169 -17.15 -6.43 -9.53
N ALA A 170 -17.91 -7.49 -9.74
CA ALA A 170 -18.74 -7.64 -10.94
C ALA A 170 -19.74 -6.48 -11.06
N GLY A 171 -19.72 -5.77 -12.20
CA GLY A 171 -20.59 -4.63 -12.47
C GLY A 171 -20.16 -3.31 -11.81
N GLU A 172 -19.15 -3.28 -10.96
CA GLU A 172 -18.66 -2.07 -10.33
C GLU A 172 -18.05 -1.11 -11.37
N SER A 173 -17.35 -1.63 -12.35
CA SER A 173 -16.80 -0.85 -13.47
C SER A 173 -17.87 -0.01 -14.18
N GLU A 174 -19.11 -0.49 -14.28
CA GLU A 174 -20.18 0.25 -14.95
C GLU A 174 -20.67 1.45 -14.16
N LYS A 175 -20.49 1.43 -12.84
CA LYS A 175 -20.86 2.51 -11.91
C LYS A 175 -19.82 3.61 -11.78
N THR A 176 -18.64 3.44 -12.41
CA THR A 176 -17.57 4.45 -12.37
C THR A 176 -17.73 5.48 -13.47
N PRO A 177 -17.29 6.75 -13.25
CA PRO A 177 -17.25 7.77 -14.29
C PRO A 177 -16.46 7.28 -15.51
N ARG A 178 -16.81 7.79 -16.69
CA ARG A 178 -16.23 7.36 -17.97
C ARG A 178 -15.79 8.53 -18.83
N LEU A 179 -14.81 8.30 -19.67
CA LEU A 179 -14.39 9.23 -20.71
C LEU A 179 -15.39 9.21 -21.88
N VAL A 180 -15.82 10.37 -22.33
CA VAL A 180 -16.86 10.50 -23.37
C VAL A 180 -16.38 11.26 -24.62
N GLY A 181 -15.23 11.95 -24.55
CA GLY A 181 -14.75 12.72 -25.68
C GLY A 181 -13.36 13.31 -25.46
N LEU A 182 -12.82 13.84 -26.54
CA LEU A 182 -11.53 14.52 -26.61
C LEU A 182 -11.74 15.95 -27.02
N ALA A 183 -10.92 16.91 -26.58
CA ALA A 183 -10.97 18.30 -27.02
C ALA A 183 -10.61 18.43 -28.48
N GLN A 184 -9.74 17.57 -28.99
CA GLN A 184 -9.35 17.52 -30.41
C GLN A 184 -9.90 16.24 -31.02
N GLN A 185 -11.06 16.35 -31.70
CA GLN A 185 -11.78 15.17 -32.25
C GLN A 185 -11.01 14.46 -33.38
N ASP A 186 -10.10 15.16 -34.05
CA ASP A 186 -9.30 14.61 -35.15
C ASP A 186 -8.05 13.86 -34.68
N ARG A 187 -7.73 13.89 -33.37
CA ARG A 187 -6.58 13.19 -32.81
C ARG A 187 -6.99 11.80 -32.30
N GLN A 188 -6.25 10.81 -32.77
CA GLN A 188 -6.44 9.42 -32.29
C GLN A 188 -5.61 9.09 -31.06
N LEU A 189 -4.52 9.81 -30.81
CA LEU A 189 -3.59 9.52 -29.71
C LEU A 189 -3.65 10.63 -28.66
N ILE A 190 -3.92 10.23 -27.41
CA ILE A 190 -3.94 11.11 -26.25
C ILE A 190 -2.56 11.13 -25.60
N THR A 191 -2.06 12.33 -25.31
CA THR A 191 -0.75 12.57 -24.72
C THR A 191 -0.87 13.42 -23.45
N THR A 192 0.21 13.50 -22.67
CA THR A 192 0.29 14.37 -21.49
C THR A 192 0.01 15.82 -21.86
N GLY A 193 -0.84 16.50 -21.09
CA GLY A 193 -1.30 17.87 -21.30
C GLY A 193 -2.55 17.99 -22.17
N ASP A 194 -3.02 16.92 -22.82
CA ASP A 194 -4.26 16.94 -23.60
C ASP A 194 -5.49 17.07 -22.67
N ARG A 195 -6.54 17.72 -23.17
CA ARG A 195 -7.83 17.83 -22.52
C ARG A 195 -8.79 16.76 -23.02
N ILE A 196 -9.41 16.09 -22.08
CA ILE A 196 -10.40 15.04 -22.31
C ILE A 196 -11.66 15.32 -21.50
N TYR A 197 -12.76 14.74 -21.89
CA TYR A 197 -14.06 14.96 -21.26
C TYR A 197 -14.59 13.69 -20.60
N GLY A 198 -15.07 13.85 -19.36
CA GLY A 198 -15.62 12.77 -18.54
C GLY A 198 -17.08 13.02 -18.17
N ARG A 199 -17.82 11.94 -18.00
CA ARG A 199 -19.19 11.92 -17.45
C ARG A 199 -19.25 11.14 -16.18
N SER A 200 -19.94 11.70 -15.20
CA SER A 200 -20.29 11.05 -13.94
C SER A 200 -21.09 9.75 -14.18
N ALA A 201 -21.08 8.88 -13.21
CA ALA A 201 -21.91 7.68 -13.16
C ALA A 201 -22.67 7.64 -11.83
N ASP A 202 -23.59 6.68 -11.70
CA ASP A 202 -24.41 6.54 -10.49
C ASP A 202 -23.56 6.37 -9.25
N GLY A 203 -23.68 7.33 -8.33
CA GLY A 203 -22.93 7.33 -7.05
C GLY A 203 -21.52 7.94 -7.08
N GLN A 204 -20.98 8.30 -8.26
CA GLN A 204 -19.69 8.97 -8.38
C GLN A 204 -19.79 10.16 -9.32
N THR A 205 -19.68 11.38 -8.76
CA THR A 205 -19.76 12.64 -9.49
C THR A 205 -18.38 13.21 -9.78
N LEU A 206 -18.24 13.85 -10.95
CA LEU A 206 -17.06 14.61 -11.34
C LEU A 206 -17.30 16.10 -11.03
N GLU A 207 -17.38 16.43 -9.74
CA GLU A 207 -17.58 17.79 -9.26
C GLU A 207 -16.27 18.36 -8.72
N MET A 208 -16.08 19.68 -8.92
CA MET A 208 -14.92 20.37 -8.37
C MET A 208 -15.06 20.50 -6.86
N GLY A 209 -14.06 20.01 -6.12
CA GLY A 209 -13.87 20.28 -4.70
C GLY A 209 -12.89 21.43 -4.47
N ASP A 210 -12.62 21.72 -3.19
CA ASP A 210 -11.69 22.78 -2.77
C ASP A 210 -10.22 22.45 -3.12
N GLU A 211 -9.90 21.16 -3.24
CA GLU A 211 -8.56 20.68 -3.55
C GLU A 211 -8.47 20.12 -4.98
N ARG A 212 -7.23 20.04 -5.50
CA ARG A 212 -6.96 19.42 -6.79
C ARG A 212 -7.31 17.94 -6.74
N GLN A 213 -8.24 17.53 -7.59
CA GLN A 213 -8.68 16.14 -7.67
C GLN A 213 -8.00 15.44 -8.83
N PHE A 214 -7.42 14.28 -8.52
CA PHE A 214 -6.78 13.41 -9.50
C PHE A 214 -7.54 12.10 -9.61
N TYR A 215 -7.62 11.60 -10.84
CA TYR A 215 -8.23 10.32 -11.16
C TYR A 215 -7.25 9.45 -11.91
N ARG A 216 -7.39 8.15 -11.72
CA ARG A 216 -6.72 7.12 -12.50
C ARG A 216 -7.63 6.72 -13.65
N VAL A 217 -7.06 6.50 -14.82
CA VAL A 217 -7.78 6.00 -16.00
C VAL A 217 -7.56 4.50 -16.10
N PHE A 218 -8.65 3.75 -16.28
CA PHE A 218 -8.64 2.30 -16.40
C PHE A 218 -9.44 1.83 -17.61
N ARG A 219 -9.00 0.72 -18.20
CA ARG A 219 -9.74 -0.02 -19.22
C ARG A 219 -10.27 -1.32 -18.64
N ASN A 220 -11.23 -1.91 -19.35
CA ASN A 220 -11.97 -3.11 -19.03
C ASN A 220 -11.23 -4.08 -18.10
N ALA A 221 -11.88 -4.40 -17.01
CA ALA A 221 -11.35 -5.31 -16.03
C ALA A 221 -11.29 -6.76 -16.59
N VAL A 222 -10.14 -7.41 -16.40
CA VAL A 222 -9.92 -8.80 -16.76
C VAL A 222 -10.33 -9.69 -15.57
N PRO A 223 -11.16 -10.73 -15.77
CA PRO A 223 -11.57 -11.60 -14.68
C PRO A 223 -10.38 -12.38 -14.11
N LEU A 224 -10.13 -12.22 -12.82
CA LEU A 224 -9.17 -13.02 -12.07
C LEU A 224 -9.85 -14.34 -11.66
N LYS A 225 -9.39 -15.44 -12.23
CA LYS A 225 -9.95 -16.78 -11.97
C LYS A 225 -9.04 -17.53 -11.01
N ASP A 226 -9.63 -18.07 -9.97
CA ASP A 226 -8.94 -19.00 -9.08
C ASP A 226 -8.42 -20.20 -9.87
N PRO A 227 -7.12 -20.50 -9.85
CA PRO A 227 -6.53 -21.59 -10.61
C PRO A 227 -6.98 -22.97 -10.15
N GLU A 228 -7.56 -23.11 -8.95
CA GLU A 228 -8.00 -24.37 -8.37
C GLU A 228 -9.49 -24.62 -8.60
N THR A 229 -10.32 -23.60 -8.39
CA THR A 229 -11.78 -23.73 -8.47
C THR A 229 -12.37 -23.19 -9.76
N GLY A 230 -11.63 -22.34 -10.50
CA GLY A 230 -12.12 -21.63 -11.68
C GLY A 230 -13.08 -20.48 -11.39
N ASN A 231 -13.39 -20.20 -10.12
CA ASN A 231 -14.28 -19.13 -9.70
C ASN A 231 -13.66 -17.77 -10.00
N ILE A 232 -14.49 -16.78 -10.34
CA ILE A 232 -14.06 -15.40 -10.49
C ILE A 232 -13.93 -14.77 -9.10
N LEU A 233 -12.73 -14.30 -8.76
CA LEU A 233 -12.40 -13.66 -7.50
C LEU A 233 -12.63 -12.15 -7.55
N GLY A 234 -12.55 -11.55 -8.72
CA GLY A 234 -12.68 -10.12 -9.00
C GLY A 234 -12.26 -9.81 -10.43
N TYR A 235 -12.23 -8.54 -10.77
CA TYR A 235 -11.85 -8.05 -12.09
C TYR A 235 -10.68 -7.08 -11.97
N GLU A 236 -9.53 -7.45 -12.52
CA GLU A 236 -8.34 -6.59 -12.53
C GLU A 236 -8.48 -5.52 -13.61
N ALA A 237 -8.51 -4.26 -13.18
CA ALA A 237 -8.61 -3.11 -14.06
C ALA A 237 -7.23 -2.70 -14.57
N GLN A 238 -7.08 -2.59 -15.90
CA GLN A 238 -5.83 -2.21 -16.55
C GLN A 238 -5.60 -0.70 -16.39
N TYR A 239 -4.55 -0.31 -15.68
CA TYR A 239 -4.18 1.09 -15.48
C TYR A 239 -3.56 1.68 -16.74
N LEU A 240 -4.11 2.83 -17.19
CA LEU A 240 -3.68 3.50 -18.42
C LEU A 240 -2.95 4.82 -18.18
N GLY A 241 -3.28 5.52 -17.08
CA GLY A 241 -2.68 6.81 -16.79
C GLY A 241 -3.40 7.58 -15.68
N LYS A 242 -2.97 8.82 -15.50
CA LYS A 242 -3.48 9.75 -14.48
C LYS A 242 -3.96 11.02 -15.11
N VAL A 243 -5.10 11.52 -14.65
CA VAL A 243 -5.71 12.77 -15.10
C VAL A 243 -6.06 13.66 -13.90
N GLN A 244 -6.12 14.96 -14.12
CA GLN A 244 -6.54 15.96 -13.15
C GLN A 244 -7.87 16.55 -13.57
N LEU A 245 -8.82 16.68 -12.63
CA LEU A 245 -10.07 17.41 -12.87
C LEU A 245 -9.78 18.91 -12.91
N VAL A 246 -10.17 19.55 -14.05
CA VAL A 246 -9.98 20.99 -14.30
C VAL A 246 -11.30 21.75 -14.16
N ALA A 247 -12.40 21.14 -14.60
CA ALA A 247 -13.74 21.69 -14.44
C ALA A 247 -14.74 20.56 -14.25
N GLY A 248 -15.64 20.73 -13.29
CA GLY A 248 -16.70 19.77 -13.00
C GLY A 248 -17.78 19.70 -14.07
N GLU A 249 -18.61 18.66 -13.99
CA GLU A 249 -19.79 18.48 -14.85
C GLU A 249 -20.83 19.57 -14.51
N ARG A 250 -21.46 20.13 -15.51
CA ARG A 250 -22.47 21.18 -15.36
C ARG A 250 -23.57 21.07 -16.40
N LYS A 251 -24.63 21.83 -16.23
CA LYS A 251 -25.66 22.02 -17.24
C LYS A 251 -25.54 23.43 -17.82
N GLU A 252 -25.66 23.57 -19.13
CA GLU A 252 -25.63 24.85 -19.82
C GLU A 252 -26.92 25.01 -20.61
N THR A 253 -27.57 26.18 -20.44
CA THR A 253 -28.79 26.52 -21.18
C THR A 253 -28.44 27.50 -22.26
N THR A 254 -28.66 27.09 -23.51
CA THR A 254 -28.47 27.89 -24.69
C THR A 254 -29.81 28.17 -25.38
N LEU A 255 -29.94 29.32 -26.04
CA LEU A 255 -31.11 29.65 -26.86
C LEU A 255 -30.81 29.32 -28.31
N ASP A 256 -31.72 28.61 -28.97
CA ASP A 256 -31.62 28.39 -30.40
C ASP A 256 -31.97 29.68 -31.19
N ILE A 257 -31.80 29.65 -32.53
CA ILE A 257 -32.10 30.80 -33.44
C ILE A 257 -33.57 31.24 -33.33
N LYS A 258 -34.45 30.37 -32.85
CA LYS A 258 -35.90 30.65 -32.66
C LYS A 258 -36.23 31.07 -31.22
N GLY A 259 -35.23 31.28 -30.36
CA GLY A 259 -35.41 31.70 -28.97
C GLY A 259 -35.83 30.57 -28.03
N LYS A 260 -35.83 29.32 -28.46
CA LYS A 260 -36.13 28.15 -27.61
C LYS A 260 -34.93 27.76 -26.75
N ALA A 261 -35.14 27.66 -25.48
CA ALA A 261 -34.11 27.21 -24.52
C ALA A 261 -33.85 25.71 -24.65
N HIS A 262 -32.59 25.35 -24.83
CA HIS A 262 -32.08 23.98 -24.74
C HIS A 262 -31.10 23.89 -23.55
N THR A 263 -31.32 22.93 -22.67
CA THR A 263 -30.40 22.68 -21.56
C THR A 263 -29.66 21.38 -21.79
N ASP A 264 -28.37 21.52 -22.08
CA ASP A 264 -27.50 20.42 -22.42
C ASP A 264 -26.55 20.10 -21.24
N PRO A 265 -26.25 18.83 -20.96
CA PRO A 265 -25.22 18.46 -20.01
C PRO A 265 -23.84 18.73 -20.60
N VAL A 266 -23.01 19.50 -19.92
CA VAL A 266 -21.61 19.74 -20.28
C VAL A 266 -20.74 18.81 -19.45
N PRO A 267 -19.95 17.94 -20.09
CA PRO A 267 -19.10 16.98 -19.38
C PRO A 267 -18.00 17.69 -18.59
N ALA A 268 -17.51 17.00 -17.57
CA ALA A 268 -16.33 17.43 -16.82
C ALA A 268 -15.11 17.50 -17.73
N THR A 269 -14.25 18.49 -17.51
CA THR A 269 -12.98 18.66 -18.23
C THR A 269 -11.85 18.12 -17.38
N LEU A 270 -11.07 17.21 -17.94
CA LEU A 270 -9.89 16.63 -17.30
C LEU A 270 -8.66 16.93 -18.17
N GLU A 271 -7.52 17.11 -17.51
CA GLU A 271 -6.20 17.26 -18.14
C GLU A 271 -5.37 16.01 -17.88
N VAL A 272 -4.73 15.48 -18.91
CA VAL A 272 -3.90 14.27 -18.82
C VAL A 272 -2.56 14.62 -18.19
N VAL A 273 -2.29 14.04 -17.00
CA VAL A 273 -1.05 14.25 -16.23
C VAL A 273 0.03 13.27 -16.66
N SER A 274 -0.33 12.00 -16.84
CA SER A 274 0.58 10.97 -17.32
C SER A 274 -0.16 9.89 -18.10
N VAL A 275 0.51 9.33 -19.09
CA VAL A 275 0.02 8.23 -19.91
C VAL A 275 1.01 7.08 -19.80
N LYS A 276 0.53 5.89 -19.42
CA LYS A 276 1.30 4.64 -19.42
C LYS A 276 0.94 3.79 -20.64
N GLU A 277 -0.35 3.73 -20.93
CA GLU A 277 -0.92 3.06 -22.09
C GLU A 277 -1.95 3.94 -22.77
N GLU A 278 -2.33 3.60 -23.99
CA GLU A 278 -3.27 4.38 -24.80
C GLU A 278 -4.62 4.56 -24.11
N ILE A 279 -5.01 5.83 -23.86
CA ILE A 279 -6.32 6.20 -23.29
C ILE A 279 -7.32 6.39 -24.43
N ARG A 280 -8.56 5.91 -24.27
CA ARG A 280 -9.64 5.96 -25.26
C ARG A 280 -10.96 6.42 -24.65
N VAL A 281 -11.87 6.86 -25.50
CA VAL A 281 -13.27 7.07 -25.14
C VAL A 281 -13.89 5.75 -24.66
N GLY A 282 -14.60 5.79 -23.54
CA GLY A 282 -15.16 4.63 -22.85
C GLY A 282 -14.31 4.12 -21.69
N ASP A 283 -13.05 4.52 -21.58
CA ASP A 283 -12.23 4.19 -20.42
C ASP A 283 -12.82 4.78 -19.12
N ARG A 284 -12.56 4.16 -18.00
CA ARG A 284 -13.17 4.44 -16.70
C ARG A 284 -12.25 5.29 -15.82
N LEU A 285 -12.85 6.05 -14.92
CA LEU A 285 -12.16 6.92 -13.99
C LEU A 285 -12.39 6.45 -12.56
N LEU A 286 -11.31 6.30 -11.81
CA LEU A 286 -11.36 6.03 -10.38
C LEU A 286 -10.54 7.10 -9.64
N PRO A 287 -10.99 7.54 -8.46
CA PRO A 287 -10.22 8.51 -7.69
C PRO A 287 -8.82 7.94 -7.35
N LEU A 288 -7.86 8.85 -7.21
CA LEU A 288 -6.54 8.45 -6.72
C LEU A 288 -6.69 7.99 -5.27
N PRO A 289 -6.20 6.79 -4.90
CA PRO A 289 -6.27 6.35 -3.52
C PRO A 289 -5.45 7.28 -2.63
N VAL A 290 -5.93 7.52 -1.42
CA VAL A 290 -5.11 8.14 -0.38
C VAL A 290 -4.00 7.17 -0.05
N LEU A 291 -2.78 7.48 -0.47
CA LEU A 291 -1.61 6.68 -0.14
C LEU A 291 -1.33 6.84 1.36
N ASN A 292 -1.86 5.94 2.15
CA ASN A 292 -1.28 5.69 3.45
C ASN A 292 0.06 5.00 3.17
N VAL A 293 1.16 5.73 3.33
CA VAL A 293 2.51 5.15 3.31
C VAL A 293 2.61 4.25 4.54
N ALA A 294 1.99 3.09 4.45
CA ALA A 294 2.10 2.07 5.48
C ALA A 294 3.54 1.55 5.46
N SER A 295 4.18 1.56 6.59
CA SER A 295 5.40 0.78 6.74
C SER A 295 4.98 -0.67 6.78
N TYR A 296 5.38 -1.38 5.75
CA TYR A 296 5.15 -2.82 5.68
C TYR A 296 6.07 -3.51 6.69
N VAL A 297 5.49 -4.04 7.75
CA VAL A 297 6.20 -4.86 8.73
C VAL A 297 6.05 -6.31 8.31
N PRO A 298 7.10 -6.97 7.79
CA PRO A 298 7.01 -8.38 7.41
C PRO A 298 6.73 -9.27 8.61
N HIS A 299 5.78 -10.18 8.45
CA HIS A 299 5.44 -11.21 9.43
C HIS A 299 4.84 -12.43 8.74
N ALA A 300 4.92 -13.58 9.42
CA ALA A 300 4.33 -14.80 8.90
C ALA A 300 2.80 -14.76 9.04
N PRO A 301 2.05 -15.25 8.05
CA PRO A 301 0.63 -15.52 8.21
C PRO A 301 0.40 -16.74 9.10
N ASP A 302 -0.85 -17.00 9.47
CA ASP A 302 -1.25 -18.24 10.12
C ASP A 302 -0.75 -19.45 9.34
N GLU A 303 -0.30 -20.51 10.02
CA GLU A 303 0.24 -21.72 9.37
C GLU A 303 -0.79 -22.44 8.49
N SER A 304 -2.08 -22.29 8.78
CA SER A 304 -3.18 -22.86 8.02
C SER A 304 -3.48 -22.09 6.74
N LEU A 305 -3.04 -20.83 6.62
CA LEU A 305 -3.33 -19.97 5.47
C LEU A 305 -2.48 -20.36 4.28
N GLN A 306 -3.15 -20.89 3.26
CA GLN A 306 -2.56 -21.26 1.98
C GLN A 306 -3.21 -20.46 0.86
N ALA A 307 -2.42 -20.09 -0.12
CA ALA A 307 -2.86 -19.35 -1.30
C ALA A 307 -2.23 -19.93 -2.58
N SER A 308 -2.73 -19.49 -3.73
CA SER A 308 -2.17 -19.82 -5.04
C SER A 308 -2.01 -18.54 -5.87
N VAL A 309 -0.99 -18.51 -6.74
CA VAL A 309 -0.77 -17.40 -7.68
C VAL A 309 -1.89 -17.40 -8.72
N VAL A 310 -2.61 -16.30 -8.83
CA VAL A 310 -3.75 -16.11 -9.77
C VAL A 310 -3.29 -15.45 -11.06
N SER A 311 -2.50 -14.37 -10.95
CA SER A 311 -1.99 -13.63 -12.10
C SER A 311 -0.61 -13.04 -11.82
N ILE A 312 0.07 -12.65 -12.90
CA ILE A 312 1.32 -11.88 -12.86
C ILE A 312 0.97 -10.48 -13.35
N TYR A 313 1.07 -9.47 -12.48
CA TYR A 313 0.65 -8.11 -12.81
C TYR A 313 1.51 -7.47 -13.92
N GLY A 314 0.84 -6.76 -14.82
CA GLY A 314 1.51 -5.99 -15.88
C GLY A 314 1.98 -6.81 -17.07
N SER A 315 1.59 -8.08 -17.18
CA SER A 315 2.05 -8.96 -18.22
C SER A 315 0.98 -9.91 -18.72
N ASN A 316 0.35 -9.55 -19.83
CA ASN A 316 -0.55 -10.48 -20.55
C ASN A 316 0.19 -11.59 -21.32
N SER A 317 1.52 -11.57 -21.33
CA SER A 317 2.35 -12.45 -22.15
C SER A 317 3.52 -13.12 -21.42
N VAL A 318 3.79 -12.81 -20.16
CA VAL A 318 4.90 -13.42 -19.41
C VAL A 318 4.42 -14.63 -18.62
N ALA A 319 4.94 -15.81 -18.98
CA ALA A 319 4.60 -17.06 -18.32
C ALA A 319 5.22 -17.21 -16.92
N TYR A 320 6.23 -16.39 -16.58
CA TYR A 320 7.02 -16.52 -15.37
C TYR A 320 7.30 -15.16 -14.72
N ALA A 321 7.02 -15.06 -13.44
CA ALA A 321 7.41 -13.91 -12.64
C ALA A 321 8.79 -14.13 -12.02
N SER A 322 9.56 -13.05 -11.88
CA SER A 322 10.90 -13.05 -11.29
C SER A 322 10.92 -12.20 -10.01
N ARG A 323 12.09 -12.08 -9.39
CA ARG A 323 12.31 -11.16 -8.27
C ARG A 323 11.86 -9.75 -8.65
N ASN A 324 11.20 -9.06 -7.72
CA ASN A 324 10.59 -7.73 -7.87
C ASN A 324 9.37 -7.67 -8.81
N SER A 325 8.88 -8.80 -9.29
CA SER A 325 7.57 -8.86 -9.97
C SER A 325 6.45 -8.87 -8.94
N VAL A 326 5.28 -8.35 -9.35
CA VAL A 326 4.06 -8.37 -8.56
C VAL A 326 3.17 -9.52 -9.06
N ILE A 327 2.63 -10.27 -8.12
CA ILE A 327 1.67 -11.35 -8.36
C ILE A 327 0.38 -11.08 -7.59
N SER A 328 -0.75 -11.56 -8.10
CA SER A 328 -1.99 -11.65 -7.34
C SER A 328 -2.15 -13.06 -6.77
N ILE A 329 -2.75 -13.15 -5.60
CA ILE A 329 -3.02 -14.41 -4.88
C ILE A 329 -4.51 -14.54 -4.58
N ASN A 330 -5.03 -15.78 -4.55
CA ASN A 330 -6.45 -16.11 -4.36
C ASN A 330 -6.90 -16.05 -2.88
N ARG A 331 -6.29 -15.19 -2.08
CA ARG A 331 -6.68 -14.92 -0.69
C ARG A 331 -6.64 -13.41 -0.45
N GLY A 332 -7.63 -12.93 0.29
CA GLY A 332 -7.80 -11.52 0.63
C GLY A 332 -8.06 -11.28 2.10
N GLN A 333 -8.59 -10.10 2.41
CA GLN A 333 -8.93 -9.72 3.79
C GLN A 333 -9.96 -10.66 4.41
N ALA A 334 -10.93 -11.15 3.62
CA ALA A 334 -11.94 -12.11 4.07
C ALA A 334 -11.32 -13.45 4.53
N ASP A 335 -10.14 -13.80 4.00
CA ASP A 335 -9.39 -14.99 4.37
C ASP A 335 -8.37 -14.74 5.49
N GLY A 336 -8.28 -13.52 6.03
CA GLY A 336 -7.33 -13.14 7.06
C GLY A 336 -5.96 -12.72 6.53
N VAL A 337 -5.85 -12.36 5.24
CA VAL A 337 -4.60 -11.81 4.71
C VAL A 337 -4.41 -10.36 5.15
N GLU A 338 -3.24 -10.06 5.70
CA GLU A 338 -2.85 -8.72 6.17
C GLU A 338 -1.68 -8.16 5.36
N LEU A 339 -1.55 -6.82 5.40
CA LEU A 339 -0.39 -6.13 4.82
C LEU A 339 0.89 -6.52 5.56
N GLY A 340 1.92 -6.92 4.82
CA GLY A 340 3.17 -7.39 5.41
C GLY A 340 3.26 -8.91 5.60
N HIS A 341 2.18 -9.68 5.36
CA HIS A 341 2.27 -11.13 5.33
C HIS A 341 3.32 -11.60 4.35
N VAL A 342 4.26 -12.43 4.81
CA VAL A 342 5.29 -13.05 3.99
C VAL A 342 4.95 -14.52 3.79
N PHE A 343 4.84 -14.92 2.54
CA PHE A 343 4.59 -16.29 2.15
C PHE A 343 5.84 -16.93 1.54
N ARG A 344 6.01 -18.21 1.79
CA ARG A 344 6.94 -19.07 1.04
C ARG A 344 6.29 -19.46 -0.28
N LEU A 345 6.95 -19.15 -1.37
CA LEU A 345 6.58 -19.60 -2.72
C LEU A 345 7.00 -21.06 -2.88
N MET A 346 6.09 -21.88 -3.38
CA MET A 346 6.31 -23.29 -3.66
C MET A 346 6.02 -23.54 -5.15
N SER A 347 7.03 -23.95 -5.90
CA SER A 347 6.84 -24.41 -7.28
C SER A 347 5.96 -25.66 -7.28
N ARG A 348 4.88 -25.63 -8.05
CA ARG A 348 3.94 -26.75 -8.09
C ARG A 348 4.55 -27.94 -8.82
N GLY A 349 4.66 -29.06 -8.13
CA GLY A 349 5.15 -30.30 -8.72
C GLY A 349 4.31 -30.75 -9.93
N ALA A 350 4.98 -31.10 -11.01
CA ALA A 350 4.34 -31.57 -12.23
C ALA A 350 3.69 -32.95 -12.04
N ARG A 351 2.62 -33.21 -12.78
CA ARG A 351 2.12 -34.58 -12.98
C ARG A 351 2.91 -35.19 -14.14
N ILE A 352 3.61 -36.26 -13.88
CA ILE A 352 4.41 -36.98 -14.88
C ILE A 352 3.96 -38.44 -15.01
N LEU A 353 4.17 -39.00 -16.16
CA LEU A 353 3.98 -40.42 -16.38
C LEU A 353 5.20 -41.17 -15.84
N ASP A 354 5.00 -42.13 -14.94
CA ASP A 354 6.08 -42.99 -14.49
C ASP A 354 6.44 -43.97 -15.60
N LYS A 355 7.56 -43.68 -16.27
CA LYS A 355 8.07 -44.51 -17.37
C LYS A 355 8.73 -45.79 -16.87
N THR A 356 9.02 -45.90 -15.59
CA THR A 356 9.64 -47.05 -14.97
C THR A 356 8.61 -48.08 -14.47
N ASP A 357 7.35 -47.66 -14.29
CA ASP A 357 6.25 -48.52 -13.96
C ASP A 357 5.67 -49.17 -15.23
N PRO A 358 5.57 -50.50 -15.29
CA PRO A 358 4.91 -51.20 -16.41
C PRO A 358 3.50 -50.73 -16.69
N GLY A 359 2.75 -50.33 -15.67
CA GLY A 359 1.40 -49.77 -15.73
C GLY A 359 1.33 -48.32 -16.20
N LYS A 360 2.47 -47.65 -16.36
CA LYS A 360 2.59 -46.24 -16.75
C LYS A 360 1.67 -45.33 -15.90
N SER A 361 1.73 -45.50 -14.57
CA SER A 361 0.94 -44.68 -13.64
C SER A 361 1.31 -43.21 -13.73
N VAL A 362 0.32 -42.33 -13.54
CA VAL A 362 0.57 -40.87 -13.42
C VAL A 362 0.89 -40.56 -11.97
N ILE A 363 2.08 -40.05 -11.73
CA ILE A 363 2.53 -39.60 -10.43
C ILE A 363 2.64 -38.06 -10.37
N LYS A 364 2.40 -37.49 -9.18
CA LYS A 364 2.58 -36.08 -8.92
C LYS A 364 3.89 -35.90 -8.16
N LEU A 365 4.78 -35.06 -8.70
CA LEU A 365 5.99 -34.65 -8.00
C LEU A 365 5.66 -33.76 -6.79
N PRO A 366 6.49 -33.76 -5.75
CA PRO A 366 6.32 -32.85 -4.62
C PRO A 366 6.43 -31.39 -5.04
N ASN A 367 5.85 -30.50 -4.25
CA ASN A 367 6.06 -29.08 -4.43
C ASN A 367 7.44 -28.70 -3.84
N GLU A 368 8.19 -27.85 -4.52
CA GLU A 368 9.54 -27.45 -4.13
C GLU A 368 9.61 -26.00 -3.67
N PRO A 369 10.35 -25.68 -2.58
CA PRO A 369 10.53 -24.32 -2.13
C PRO A 369 11.24 -23.46 -3.18
N ASN A 370 10.59 -22.39 -3.64
CA ASN A 370 11.08 -21.53 -4.70
C ASN A 370 11.54 -20.15 -4.22
N GLY A 371 10.90 -19.56 -3.20
CA GLY A 371 11.28 -18.23 -2.75
C GLY A 371 10.33 -17.66 -1.69
N LEU A 372 10.28 -16.33 -1.62
CA LEU A 372 9.45 -15.57 -0.70
C LEU A 372 8.73 -14.44 -1.43
N ALA A 373 7.47 -14.20 -1.05
CA ALA A 373 6.68 -13.06 -1.50
C ALA A 373 6.04 -12.36 -0.31
N MET A 374 5.91 -11.03 -0.36
CA MET A 374 5.30 -10.21 0.69
C MET A 374 4.07 -9.49 0.16
N VAL A 375 2.98 -9.58 0.91
CA VAL A 375 1.73 -8.86 0.62
C VAL A 375 1.90 -7.39 0.93
N PHE A 376 1.61 -6.53 -0.04
CA PHE A 376 1.65 -5.07 0.11
C PHE A 376 0.30 -4.39 -0.15
N ARG A 377 -0.67 -5.10 -0.73
CA ARG A 377 -2.03 -4.59 -0.95
C ARG A 377 -3.03 -5.73 -0.84
N THR A 378 -4.13 -5.49 -0.12
CA THR A 378 -5.19 -6.49 0.09
C THR A 378 -6.53 -5.95 -0.38
N PHE A 379 -7.34 -6.83 -0.97
CA PHE A 379 -8.73 -6.65 -1.32
C PHE A 379 -9.57 -7.73 -0.60
N ASP A 380 -10.86 -7.78 -0.83
CA ASP A 380 -11.73 -8.74 -0.15
C ASP A 380 -11.30 -10.20 -0.36
N LYS A 381 -11.12 -10.63 -1.61
CA LYS A 381 -10.82 -12.03 -1.99
C LYS A 381 -9.45 -12.24 -2.64
N VAL A 382 -8.74 -11.16 -2.92
CA VAL A 382 -7.46 -11.18 -3.65
C VAL A 382 -6.49 -10.27 -2.94
N SER A 383 -5.20 -10.58 -3.00
CA SER A 383 -4.15 -9.68 -2.53
C SER A 383 -3.01 -9.61 -3.55
N TYR A 384 -2.29 -8.49 -3.56
CA TYR A 384 -1.07 -8.34 -4.33
C TYR A 384 0.15 -8.55 -3.45
N ALA A 385 1.07 -9.37 -3.96
CA ALA A 385 2.33 -9.67 -3.30
C ALA A 385 3.51 -9.37 -4.21
N LEU A 386 4.57 -8.82 -3.61
CA LEU A 386 5.86 -8.58 -4.26
C LEU A 386 6.76 -9.80 -4.04
N ILE A 387 7.32 -10.34 -5.11
CA ILE A 387 8.32 -11.41 -5.02
C ILE A 387 9.63 -10.82 -4.53
N LEU A 388 10.03 -11.17 -3.31
CA LEU A 388 11.26 -10.72 -2.67
C LEU A 388 12.46 -11.55 -3.10
N GLU A 389 12.25 -12.86 -3.18
CA GLU A 389 13.25 -13.84 -3.55
C GLU A 389 12.63 -14.97 -4.38
N THR A 390 13.34 -15.46 -5.37
CA THR A 390 12.97 -16.65 -6.13
C THR A 390 14.20 -17.33 -6.70
N LYS A 391 14.20 -18.67 -6.75
CA LYS A 391 15.24 -19.49 -7.39
C LYS A 391 14.93 -19.69 -8.86
N GLU A 392 13.64 -19.89 -9.15
CA GLU A 392 13.11 -20.15 -10.49
C GLU A 392 11.93 -19.22 -10.78
N GLY A 393 11.52 -19.13 -12.04
CA GLY A 393 10.36 -18.32 -12.42
C GLY A 393 9.09 -18.83 -11.76
N VAL A 394 8.34 -17.92 -11.12
CA VAL A 394 7.04 -18.18 -10.47
C VAL A 394 5.94 -18.22 -11.52
N LYS A 395 5.05 -19.21 -11.45
CA LYS A 395 3.95 -19.46 -12.42
C LYS A 395 2.58 -19.24 -11.77
N ILE A 396 1.59 -18.99 -12.60
CA ILE A 396 0.18 -19.09 -12.19
C ILE A 396 -0.09 -20.52 -11.70
N GLY A 397 -0.73 -20.61 -10.54
CA GLY A 397 -1.04 -21.88 -9.86
C GLY A 397 0.07 -22.37 -8.91
N ASP A 398 1.21 -21.71 -8.83
CA ASP A 398 2.20 -21.99 -7.77
C ASP A 398 1.60 -21.69 -6.40
N ALA A 399 1.95 -22.50 -5.42
CA ALA A 399 1.36 -22.39 -4.08
C ALA A 399 2.14 -21.41 -3.21
N LEU A 400 1.43 -20.76 -2.31
CA LEU A 400 1.97 -19.93 -1.24
C LEU A 400 1.54 -20.52 0.10
N VAL A 401 2.50 -20.71 0.99
CA VAL A 401 2.29 -21.24 2.35
C VAL A 401 2.98 -20.36 3.37
N SER A 402 2.60 -20.48 4.62
CA SER A 402 3.35 -19.82 5.70
C SER A 402 4.84 -20.20 5.61
N PRO A 403 5.78 -19.27 5.80
CA PRO A 403 7.20 -19.59 5.80
C PRO A 403 7.61 -20.54 6.92
N ASP A 404 6.80 -20.61 7.99
CA ASP A 404 6.98 -21.51 9.11
C ASP A 404 6.30 -22.88 8.90
N TYR A 405 5.52 -23.04 7.82
CA TYR A 405 4.90 -24.29 7.46
C TYR A 405 5.94 -25.42 7.32
N ARG A 406 5.71 -26.50 8.03
CA ARG A 406 6.47 -27.75 7.93
C ARG A 406 5.57 -28.79 7.26
N PRO A 407 5.94 -29.31 6.07
CA PRO A 407 5.15 -30.31 5.35
C PRO A 407 5.03 -31.63 6.09
#